data_3605b59e80aafcd363295834f3a37a12
#
_entry.id   3605b59e80aafcd363295834f3a37a12
#
_cell.length_a   1.000
_cell.length_b   1.000
_cell.length_c   1.000
_cell.angle_alpha   90.00
_cell.angle_beta   90.00
_cell.angle_gamma   90.00
#
_symmetry.space_group_name_H-M   'P 1'
#
loop_
_entity.id
_entity.type
_entity.pdbx_description
1 polymer ?
#
loop_
_entity_poly.entity_id
_entity_poly.type
_entity_poly.pdbx_seq_one_letter_code
_entity_poly.pdbx_strand_id
1 'polypeptide(L)'
;MKNKLAIPFSLLGSFTALCITIIAAFILAIGTAFAHVHEHDDTNNTAQTIYSPRQIEQLLDNSTRPDFDARQLTPVLDYLEHIAAETALSAKQRMFYARLLQHEHRFAEAQVQLNLLLETNPLNSQARLLLANVALNQGNAEIAVQLCERLVGQTDLIVATTCLLEARMQQSPSTEHYKQLVNLTRFSARAPINVQTWLNEVLADMALYAEQPSQAITHCEETDFKNWPVSTWASWSKAKIALGEGQDILTRLSPYIENIAVPNDSMLLYLALAEQQVGTTDKWIKKMAQRVQLRELHNDTTHAAEVALYYLHLAEQPEQALTWATLNWENAKSLNDRLLLEQAKSANRLIASR
;
A
#
# COMPACT_ATOMS: atom_id res chain seq x y z
N MET A 1 -3.91 37.31 -14.17
CA MET A 1 -2.59 36.67 -14.26
C MET A 1 -2.54 35.65 -13.14
N LYS A 2 -2.82 34.38 -13.45
CA LYS A 2 -2.84 33.28 -12.47
C LYS A 2 -1.45 32.67 -12.42
N ASN A 3 -0.75 32.83 -11.28
CA ASN A 3 0.52 32.17 -11.02
C ASN A 3 0.29 30.65 -10.95
N LYS A 4 0.89 29.94 -11.89
CA LYS A 4 1.04 28.48 -11.80
C LYS A 4 2.03 28.18 -10.69
N LEU A 5 1.58 27.62 -9.58
CA LEU A 5 2.47 26.99 -8.59
C LEU A 5 3.02 25.70 -9.24
N ALA A 6 4.24 25.79 -9.71
CA ALA A 6 5.05 24.62 -9.97
C ALA A 6 5.46 24.04 -8.60
N ILE A 7 5.19 22.76 -8.36
CA ILE A 7 5.61 22.03 -7.18
C ILE A 7 7.12 21.81 -7.30
N PRO A 8 7.97 22.43 -6.46
CA PRO A 8 9.41 22.17 -6.53
C PRO A 8 9.72 20.86 -5.80
N PHE A 9 10.15 19.87 -6.56
CA PHE A 9 10.86 18.70 -6.05
C PHE A 9 12.33 19.05 -5.89
N SER A 10 12.70 19.70 -4.81
CA SER A 10 14.09 19.70 -4.35
C SER A 10 14.18 20.32 -2.97
N LEU A 11 14.62 19.53 -2.01
CA LEU A 11 15.43 19.97 -0.88
C LEU A 11 15.91 18.72 -0.13
N LEU A 12 17.03 18.16 -0.60
CA LEU A 12 17.97 17.39 0.21
C LEU A 12 18.81 18.40 0.97
N GLY A 13 18.61 18.50 2.25
CA GLY A 13 19.47 19.23 3.18
C GLY A 13 19.94 18.30 4.28
N SER A 14 21.22 17.95 4.22
CA SER A 14 21.95 17.27 5.29
C SER A 14 21.93 18.09 6.57
N PHE A 15 21.63 17.46 7.71
CA PHE A 15 22.23 17.87 9.01
C PHE A 15 22.44 16.66 9.92
N THR A 16 23.66 16.65 10.43
CA THR A 16 24.34 15.71 11.30
C THR A 16 23.78 15.69 12.73
N ALA A 17 23.79 14.48 13.29
CA ALA A 17 23.96 14.06 14.68
C ALA A 17 23.92 15.09 15.82
N LEU A 18 23.14 14.79 16.86
CA LEU A 18 23.65 14.86 18.23
C LEU A 18 22.88 13.89 19.16
N CYS A 19 23.64 13.01 19.79
CA CYS A 19 23.24 12.19 20.94
C CYS A 19 22.83 13.08 22.12
N ILE A 20 21.88 12.62 22.95
CA ILE A 20 22.02 12.62 24.42
C ILE A 20 20.94 11.67 25.01
N THR A 21 21.45 10.71 25.78
CA THR A 21 20.81 9.83 26.76
C THR A 21 20.04 10.57 27.82
N ILE A 22 18.98 9.96 28.42
CA ILE A 22 18.85 9.72 29.88
C ILE A 22 17.45 9.23 30.28
N ILE A 23 17.46 8.07 30.93
CA ILE A 23 16.74 7.58 32.13
C ILE A 23 15.28 7.13 32.04
N ALA A 24 15.17 5.85 32.43
CA ALA A 24 13.99 5.11 32.80
C ALA A 24 13.19 5.73 33.97
N ALA A 25 11.85 5.63 33.87
CA ALA A 25 11.01 5.59 35.05
C ALA A 25 9.85 4.64 34.79
N PHE A 26 9.80 3.58 35.57
CA PHE A 26 8.69 2.65 35.77
C PHE A 26 7.44 3.40 36.24
N ILE A 27 6.32 3.23 35.55
CA ILE A 27 5.01 3.32 36.19
C ILE A 27 4.14 2.19 35.63
N LEU A 28 3.88 1.20 36.48
CA LEU A 28 2.79 0.26 36.35
C LEU A 28 1.47 1.04 36.40
N ALA A 29 0.70 1.04 35.33
CA ALA A 29 -0.70 1.38 35.37
C ALA A 29 -1.49 0.16 34.88
N ILE A 30 -2.17 -0.48 35.81
CA ILE A 30 -3.16 -1.52 35.57
C ILE A 30 -4.35 -0.83 34.89
N GLY A 31 -4.45 -0.96 33.59
CA GLY A 31 -5.59 -0.54 32.80
C GLY A 31 -6.56 -1.71 32.68
N THR A 32 -7.71 -1.59 33.36
CA THR A 32 -8.84 -2.50 33.26
C THR A 32 -9.32 -2.63 31.83
N ALA A 33 -9.22 -3.84 31.29
CA ALA A 33 -9.87 -4.23 30.05
C ALA A 33 -11.39 -4.08 30.21
N PHE A 34 -11.98 -3.12 29.52
CA PHE A 34 -13.40 -3.15 29.25
C PHE A 34 -13.67 -4.23 28.20
N ALA A 35 -13.99 -5.42 28.68
CA ALA A 35 -14.64 -6.43 27.87
C ALA A 35 -16.00 -5.89 27.46
N HIS A 36 -16.18 -5.54 26.20
CA HIS A 36 -17.51 -5.47 25.61
C HIS A 36 -18.07 -6.89 25.60
N VAL A 37 -18.91 -7.17 26.56
CA VAL A 37 -19.79 -8.34 26.52
C VAL A 37 -20.82 -8.05 25.45
N HIS A 38 -20.61 -8.57 24.25
CA HIS A 38 -21.71 -8.81 23.33
C HIS A 38 -22.52 -9.96 23.91
N GLU A 39 -23.73 -9.66 24.36
CA GLU A 39 -24.76 -10.66 24.60
C GLU A 39 -24.98 -11.40 23.26
N HIS A 40 -24.41 -12.58 23.13
CA HIS A 40 -24.76 -13.52 22.09
C HIS A 40 -26.16 -14.04 22.38
N ASP A 41 -27.09 -13.60 21.55
CA ASP A 41 -28.38 -14.24 21.40
C ASP A 41 -28.15 -15.63 20.76
N ASP A 42 -28.14 -16.67 21.60
CA ASP A 42 -27.83 -18.07 21.22
C ASP A 42 -29.01 -18.72 20.47
N THR A 43 -29.46 -18.13 19.37
CA THR A 43 -30.40 -18.79 18.43
C THR A 43 -30.12 -18.39 16.97
N ASN A 44 -28.92 -18.65 16.46
CA ASN A 44 -28.76 -18.82 15.02
C ASN A 44 -27.63 -19.82 14.74
N ASN A 45 -28.04 -21.03 14.46
CA ASN A 45 -27.22 -22.05 13.80
C ASN A 45 -26.96 -21.60 12.36
N THR A 46 -26.19 -20.52 12.17
CA THR A 46 -25.68 -20.10 10.89
C THR A 46 -24.62 -21.11 10.50
N ALA A 47 -24.96 -22.00 9.57
CA ALA A 47 -24.01 -22.90 8.95
C ALA A 47 -22.79 -22.07 8.52
N GLN A 48 -21.66 -22.28 9.20
CA GLN A 48 -20.43 -21.55 8.94
C GLN A 48 -20.03 -21.80 7.48
N THR A 49 -19.91 -20.76 6.69
CA THR A 49 -19.54 -20.86 5.29
C THR A 49 -18.13 -21.43 5.19
N ILE A 50 -18.00 -22.64 4.63
CA ILE A 50 -16.70 -23.28 4.41
C ILE A 50 -16.18 -22.82 3.06
N TYR A 51 -15.00 -22.21 3.03
CA TYR A 51 -14.33 -21.79 1.82
C TYR A 51 -13.34 -22.85 1.32
N SER A 52 -13.48 -23.28 0.09
CA SER A 52 -12.46 -24.09 -0.56
C SER A 52 -11.19 -23.26 -0.84
N PRO A 53 -10.01 -23.88 -0.87
CA PRO A 53 -8.77 -23.19 -1.21
C PRO A 53 -8.81 -22.44 -2.56
N ARG A 54 -9.56 -22.97 -3.54
CA ARG A 54 -9.72 -22.34 -4.85
C ARG A 54 -10.57 -21.06 -4.79
N GLN A 55 -11.64 -21.06 -3.98
CA GLN A 55 -12.46 -19.86 -3.77
C GLN A 55 -11.66 -18.74 -3.10
N ILE A 56 -10.89 -19.07 -2.06
CA ILE A 56 -10.03 -18.09 -1.38
C ILE A 56 -9.00 -17.52 -2.35
N GLU A 57 -8.34 -18.36 -3.13
CA GLU A 57 -7.35 -17.94 -4.13
C GLU A 57 -7.97 -16.99 -5.16
N GLN A 58 -9.14 -17.31 -5.70
CA GLN A 58 -9.86 -16.46 -6.65
C GLN A 58 -10.26 -15.10 -6.04
N LEU A 59 -10.73 -15.07 -4.79
CA LEU A 59 -11.06 -13.83 -4.11
C LEU A 59 -9.81 -12.96 -3.90
N LEU A 60 -8.70 -13.55 -3.45
CA LEU A 60 -7.43 -12.87 -3.27
C LEU A 60 -6.82 -12.36 -4.58
N ASP A 61 -6.96 -13.09 -5.67
CA ASP A 61 -6.47 -12.64 -6.98
C ASP A 61 -7.34 -11.52 -7.55
N ASN A 62 -8.66 -11.58 -7.32
CA ASN A 62 -9.57 -10.51 -7.71
C ASN A 62 -9.44 -9.26 -6.82
N SER A 63 -8.98 -9.38 -5.57
CA SER A 63 -8.89 -8.26 -4.62
C SER A 63 -7.94 -7.14 -5.06
N THR A 64 -7.04 -7.44 -5.98
CA THR A 64 -6.14 -6.43 -6.55
C THR A 64 -6.82 -5.53 -7.59
N ARG A 65 -8.01 -5.88 -8.07
CA ARG A 65 -8.71 -5.15 -9.13
C ARG A 65 -9.41 -3.91 -8.60
N PRO A 66 -9.47 -2.82 -9.37
CA PRO A 66 -10.12 -1.57 -8.94
C PRO A 66 -11.65 -1.69 -8.79
N ASP A 67 -12.27 -2.70 -9.44
CA ASP A 67 -13.71 -2.98 -9.39
C ASP A 67 -14.11 -4.03 -8.34
N PHE A 68 -13.17 -4.49 -7.52
CA PHE A 68 -13.42 -5.47 -6.47
C PHE A 68 -14.03 -4.81 -5.22
N ASP A 69 -15.05 -5.44 -4.66
CA ASP A 69 -15.61 -5.04 -3.36
C ASP A 69 -14.86 -5.74 -2.22
N ALA A 70 -13.99 -5.01 -1.52
CA ALA A 70 -13.14 -5.53 -0.45
C ALA A 70 -13.92 -6.19 0.70
N ARG A 71 -15.21 -5.84 0.90
CA ARG A 71 -16.08 -6.46 1.90
C ARG A 71 -16.25 -7.98 1.69
N GLN A 72 -15.99 -8.49 0.49
CA GLN A 72 -16.01 -9.92 0.21
C GLN A 72 -14.86 -10.68 0.90
N LEU A 73 -13.81 -10.00 1.35
CA LEU A 73 -12.68 -10.63 2.06
C LEU A 73 -12.97 -10.84 3.55
N THR A 74 -13.78 -10.00 4.18
CA THR A 74 -14.08 -10.09 5.61
C THR A 74 -14.58 -11.48 6.04
N PRO A 75 -15.58 -12.09 5.38
CA PRO A 75 -16.03 -13.43 5.78
C PRO A 75 -14.96 -14.53 5.61
N VAL A 76 -14.02 -14.34 4.68
CA VAL A 76 -12.91 -15.28 4.47
C VAL A 76 -11.87 -15.12 5.57
N LEU A 77 -11.60 -13.89 5.99
CA LEU A 77 -10.72 -13.59 7.12
C LEU A 77 -11.27 -14.21 8.40
N ASP A 78 -12.55 -13.95 8.73
CA ASP A 78 -13.24 -14.52 9.88
C ASP A 78 -13.18 -16.06 9.89
N TYR A 79 -13.39 -16.68 8.73
CA TYR A 79 -13.29 -18.13 8.56
C TYR A 79 -11.87 -18.64 8.88
N LEU A 80 -10.83 -17.99 8.39
CA LEU A 80 -9.44 -18.41 8.65
C LEU A 80 -9.00 -18.13 10.09
N GLU A 81 -9.47 -17.05 10.69
CA GLU A 81 -9.25 -16.75 12.12
C GLU A 81 -9.88 -17.81 13.00
N HIS A 82 -11.11 -18.19 12.72
CA HIS A 82 -11.80 -19.25 13.46
C HIS A 82 -11.04 -20.59 13.36
N ILE A 83 -10.63 -21.01 12.15
CA ILE A 83 -9.83 -22.24 12.01
C ILE A 83 -8.51 -22.12 12.77
N ALA A 84 -7.84 -20.97 12.68
CA ALA A 84 -6.55 -20.76 13.37
C ALA A 84 -6.67 -20.85 14.89
N ALA A 85 -7.84 -20.51 15.45
CA ALA A 85 -8.11 -20.62 16.89
C ALA A 85 -8.37 -22.07 17.33
N GLU A 86 -8.91 -22.91 16.45
CA GLU A 86 -9.29 -24.29 16.80
C GLU A 86 -8.22 -25.33 16.40
N THR A 87 -7.52 -25.09 15.31
CA THR A 87 -6.59 -26.07 14.72
C THR A 87 -5.36 -25.40 14.11
N ALA A 88 -4.32 -26.23 13.88
CA ALA A 88 -3.15 -25.76 13.12
C ALA A 88 -3.49 -25.57 11.65
N LEU A 89 -3.24 -24.37 11.12
CA LEU A 89 -3.43 -24.07 9.70
C LEU A 89 -2.44 -24.89 8.85
N SER A 90 -2.94 -25.42 7.74
CA SER A 90 -2.09 -25.97 6.67
C SER A 90 -1.21 -24.86 6.06
N ALA A 91 -0.14 -25.23 5.37
CA ALA A 91 0.76 -24.28 4.70
C ALA A 91 -0.02 -23.36 3.72
N LYS A 92 -0.97 -23.88 2.98
CA LYS A 92 -1.79 -23.09 2.02
C LYS A 92 -2.74 -22.13 2.73
N GLN A 93 -3.42 -22.58 3.79
CA GLN A 93 -4.29 -21.71 4.61
C GLN A 93 -3.48 -20.60 5.28
N ARG A 94 -2.31 -20.92 5.82
CA ARG A 94 -1.42 -19.93 6.45
C ARG A 94 -0.95 -18.87 5.46
N MET A 95 -0.66 -19.25 4.21
CA MET A 95 -0.34 -18.30 3.13
C MET A 95 -1.52 -17.39 2.81
N PHE A 96 -2.72 -17.92 2.69
CA PHE A 96 -3.93 -17.14 2.45
C PHE A 96 -4.22 -16.18 3.60
N TYR A 97 -4.10 -16.67 4.83
CA TYR A 97 -4.30 -15.85 6.03
C TYR A 97 -3.29 -14.70 6.08
N ALA A 98 -2.02 -14.94 5.80
CA ALA A 98 -1.01 -13.89 5.73
C ALA A 98 -1.31 -12.84 4.64
N ARG A 99 -1.81 -13.26 3.46
CA ARG A 99 -2.23 -12.33 2.39
C ARG A 99 -3.43 -11.46 2.81
N LEU A 100 -4.42 -12.04 3.49
CA LEU A 100 -5.58 -11.32 4.01
C LEU A 100 -5.16 -10.32 5.10
N LEU A 101 -4.33 -10.74 6.05
CA LEU A 101 -3.79 -9.87 7.10
C LEU A 101 -2.99 -8.70 6.50
N GLN A 102 -2.20 -8.96 5.45
CA GLN A 102 -1.49 -7.89 4.73
C GLN A 102 -2.48 -6.92 4.07
N HIS A 103 -3.54 -7.42 3.46
CA HIS A 103 -4.59 -6.58 2.84
C HIS A 103 -5.27 -5.67 3.87
N GLU A 104 -5.48 -6.17 5.08
CA GLU A 104 -6.04 -5.42 6.21
C GLU A 104 -5.00 -4.59 6.98
N HIS A 105 -3.79 -4.43 6.44
CA HIS A 105 -2.65 -3.72 7.06
C HIS A 105 -2.23 -4.29 8.44
N ARG A 106 -2.62 -5.52 8.77
CA ARG A 106 -2.24 -6.25 9.97
C ARG A 106 -0.87 -6.93 9.79
N PHE A 107 0.13 -6.12 9.46
CA PHE A 107 1.47 -6.57 9.03
C PHE A 107 2.19 -7.41 10.09
N ALA A 108 2.06 -7.09 11.37
CA ALA A 108 2.70 -7.85 12.45
C ALA A 108 2.15 -9.29 12.53
N GLU A 109 0.85 -9.47 12.35
CA GLU A 109 0.21 -10.78 12.35
C GLU A 109 0.54 -11.56 11.08
N ALA A 110 0.54 -10.88 9.91
CA ALA A 110 1.00 -11.49 8.66
C ALA A 110 2.43 -12.03 8.78
N GLN A 111 3.34 -11.27 9.39
CA GLN A 111 4.72 -11.67 9.66
C GLN A 111 4.79 -12.95 10.52
N VAL A 112 3.97 -13.04 11.57
CA VAL A 112 3.91 -14.25 12.41
C VAL A 112 3.52 -15.47 11.58
N GLN A 113 2.47 -15.36 10.76
CA GLN A 113 2.01 -16.48 9.91
C GLN A 113 3.07 -16.91 8.90
N LEU A 114 3.77 -15.96 8.30
CA LEU A 114 4.82 -16.24 7.32
C LEU A 114 6.07 -16.86 7.95
N ASN A 115 6.46 -16.42 9.15
CA ASN A 115 7.56 -17.04 9.88
C ASN A 115 7.25 -18.48 10.23
N LEU A 116 6.07 -18.79 10.78
CA LEU A 116 5.62 -20.14 11.07
C LEU A 116 5.59 -21.03 9.80
N LEU A 117 5.22 -20.46 8.65
CA LEU A 117 5.27 -21.18 7.38
C LEU A 117 6.71 -21.47 6.96
N LEU A 118 7.63 -20.53 7.11
CA LEU A 118 9.05 -20.70 6.75
C LEU A 118 9.81 -21.58 7.72
N GLU A 119 9.39 -21.71 8.99
CA GLU A 119 9.93 -22.71 9.93
C GLU A 119 9.67 -24.15 9.45
N THR A 120 8.47 -24.41 8.92
CA THR A 120 8.09 -25.72 8.40
C THR A 120 8.51 -25.96 6.95
N ASN A 121 8.63 -24.90 6.16
CA ASN A 121 9.03 -24.95 4.76
C ASN A 121 10.01 -23.81 4.43
N PRO A 122 11.30 -23.95 4.78
CA PRO A 122 12.33 -22.92 4.62
C PRO A 122 12.61 -22.51 3.17
N LEU A 123 12.23 -23.34 2.19
CA LEU A 123 12.44 -23.07 0.76
C LEU A 123 11.20 -22.47 0.06
N ASN A 124 10.16 -22.10 0.81
CA ASN A 124 8.98 -21.49 0.24
C ASN A 124 9.29 -20.05 -0.22
N SER A 125 9.62 -19.89 -1.50
CA SER A 125 9.97 -18.60 -2.10
C SER A 125 8.79 -17.61 -2.08
N GLN A 126 7.55 -18.06 -2.23
CA GLN A 126 6.36 -17.19 -2.17
C GLN A 126 6.16 -16.59 -0.77
N ALA A 127 6.30 -17.42 0.28
CA ALA A 127 6.22 -16.94 1.64
C ALA A 127 7.35 -15.94 1.96
N ARG A 128 8.55 -16.18 1.43
CA ARG A 128 9.69 -15.29 1.63
C ARG A 128 9.51 -13.96 0.90
N LEU A 129 8.99 -13.97 -0.32
CA LEU A 129 8.63 -12.75 -1.07
C LEU A 129 7.57 -11.94 -0.31
N LEU A 130 6.50 -12.58 0.14
CA LEU A 130 5.45 -11.90 0.88
C LEU A 130 5.98 -11.33 2.21
N LEU A 131 6.85 -12.09 2.90
CA LEU A 131 7.49 -11.61 4.13
C LEU A 131 8.42 -10.40 3.88
N ALA A 132 9.13 -10.37 2.75
CA ALA A 132 9.92 -9.21 2.35
C ALA A 132 9.04 -7.97 2.13
N ASN A 133 7.91 -8.12 1.44
CA ASN A 133 6.95 -7.04 1.25
C ASN A 133 6.34 -6.56 2.59
N VAL A 134 5.95 -7.49 3.48
CA VAL A 134 5.47 -7.14 4.82
C VAL A 134 6.54 -6.37 5.61
N ALA A 135 7.81 -6.78 5.53
CA ALA A 135 8.91 -6.07 6.18
C ALA A 135 9.09 -4.64 5.63
N LEU A 136 8.93 -4.43 4.31
CA LEU A 136 8.95 -3.08 3.70
C LEU A 136 7.83 -2.20 4.24
N ASN A 137 6.61 -2.73 4.36
CA ASN A 137 5.48 -1.98 4.91
C ASN A 137 5.61 -1.70 6.42
N GLN A 138 6.43 -2.47 7.13
CA GLN A 138 6.80 -2.21 8.53
C GLN A 138 8.01 -1.26 8.68
N GLY A 139 8.60 -0.78 7.59
CA GLY A 139 9.79 0.08 7.59
C GLY A 139 11.11 -0.68 7.80
N ASN A 140 11.08 -2.01 7.73
CA ASN A 140 12.24 -2.89 7.98
C ASN A 140 12.94 -3.27 6.66
N ALA A 141 13.35 -2.27 5.87
CA ALA A 141 13.95 -2.48 4.56
C ALA A 141 15.23 -3.35 4.61
N GLU A 142 16.00 -3.28 5.69
CA GLU A 142 17.17 -4.13 5.88
C GLU A 142 16.79 -5.62 5.97
N ILE A 143 15.73 -5.94 6.72
CA ILE A 143 15.20 -7.31 6.79
C ILE A 143 14.69 -7.77 5.43
N ALA A 144 14.01 -6.89 4.69
CA ALA A 144 13.53 -7.18 3.34
C ALA A 144 14.70 -7.50 2.40
N VAL A 145 15.80 -6.74 2.43
CA VAL A 145 17.02 -7.01 1.67
C VAL A 145 17.55 -8.41 1.97
N GLN A 146 17.68 -8.78 3.24
CA GLN A 146 18.17 -10.11 3.66
C GLN A 146 17.23 -11.24 3.18
N LEU A 147 15.91 -11.02 3.22
CA LEU A 147 14.94 -12.00 2.73
C LEU A 147 15.04 -12.17 1.22
N CYS A 148 15.19 -11.07 0.46
CA CYS A 148 15.35 -11.10 -1.00
C CYS A 148 16.70 -11.74 -1.40
N GLU A 149 17.80 -11.50 -0.67
CA GLU A 149 19.08 -12.14 -0.92
C GLU A 149 18.99 -13.68 -0.79
N ARG A 150 18.19 -14.17 0.16
CA ARG A 150 17.95 -15.61 0.30
C ARG A 150 17.12 -16.24 -0.82
N LEU A 151 16.49 -15.43 -1.68
CA LEU A 151 15.78 -15.93 -2.87
C LEU A 151 16.74 -16.26 -4.02
N VAL A 152 17.96 -15.74 -4.01
CA VAL A 152 18.96 -16.00 -5.05
C VAL A 152 19.29 -17.48 -5.09
N GLY A 153 19.11 -18.11 -6.24
CA GLY A 153 19.27 -19.56 -6.43
C GLY A 153 18.10 -20.43 -5.95
N GLN A 154 17.07 -19.84 -5.33
CA GLN A 154 15.85 -20.56 -4.90
C GLN A 154 14.64 -20.28 -5.80
N THR A 155 14.67 -19.21 -6.56
CA THR A 155 13.63 -18.82 -7.52
C THR A 155 14.28 -18.26 -8.79
N ASP A 156 13.42 -17.85 -9.75
CA ASP A 156 13.87 -17.19 -10.96
C ASP A 156 14.70 -15.93 -10.62
N LEU A 157 15.78 -15.69 -11.38
CA LEU A 157 16.68 -14.56 -11.16
C LEU A 157 15.95 -13.21 -11.23
N ILE A 158 14.97 -13.08 -12.15
CA ILE A 158 14.16 -11.86 -12.26
C ILE A 158 13.41 -11.61 -10.97
N VAL A 159 12.78 -12.63 -10.40
CA VAL A 159 12.03 -12.53 -9.13
C VAL A 159 12.95 -12.11 -7.98
N ALA A 160 14.07 -12.82 -7.80
CA ALA A 160 15.01 -12.53 -6.72
C ALA A 160 15.61 -11.11 -6.84
N THR A 161 15.97 -10.69 -8.07
CA THR A 161 16.60 -9.39 -8.28
C THR A 161 15.61 -8.24 -8.19
N THR A 162 14.38 -8.41 -8.67
CA THR A 162 13.31 -7.42 -8.52
C THR A 162 13.05 -7.16 -7.03
N CYS A 163 12.83 -8.21 -6.24
CA CYS A 163 12.68 -8.11 -4.78
C CYS A 163 13.86 -7.36 -4.13
N LEU A 164 15.10 -7.72 -4.49
CA LEU A 164 16.28 -7.13 -3.89
C LEU A 164 16.45 -5.64 -4.23
N LEU A 165 16.23 -5.27 -5.48
CA LEU A 165 16.38 -3.87 -5.92
C LEU A 165 15.25 -2.99 -5.40
N GLU A 166 14.03 -3.50 -5.29
CA GLU A 166 12.90 -2.83 -4.62
C GLU A 166 13.24 -2.56 -3.15
N ALA A 167 13.70 -3.58 -2.42
CA ALA A 167 14.07 -3.44 -1.01
C ALA A 167 15.22 -2.45 -0.81
N ARG A 168 16.23 -2.47 -1.67
CA ARG A 168 17.35 -1.51 -1.65
C ARG A 168 16.89 -0.09 -1.98
N MET A 169 15.95 0.08 -2.92
CA MET A 169 15.38 1.38 -3.22
C MET A 169 14.65 1.96 -2.01
N GLN A 170 13.90 1.15 -1.27
CA GLN A 170 13.23 1.61 -0.06
C GLN A 170 14.20 1.86 1.12
N GLN A 171 15.28 1.10 1.22
CA GLN A 171 16.33 1.31 2.20
C GLN A 171 17.10 2.61 1.95
N SER A 172 17.53 2.81 0.70
CA SER A 172 18.34 3.95 0.27
C SER A 172 17.97 4.33 -1.18
N PRO A 173 17.04 5.28 -1.36
CA PRO A 173 16.59 5.69 -2.69
C PRO A 173 17.76 6.11 -3.58
N SER A 174 17.87 5.49 -4.77
CA SER A 174 18.94 5.76 -5.72
C SER A 174 18.47 5.48 -7.14
N THR A 175 18.73 6.42 -8.06
CA THR A 175 18.47 6.22 -9.49
C THR A 175 19.27 5.04 -10.07
N GLU A 176 20.36 4.64 -9.42
CA GLU A 176 21.16 3.50 -9.82
C GLU A 176 20.42 2.18 -9.62
N HIS A 177 19.68 2.00 -8.54
CA HIS A 177 18.85 0.81 -8.32
C HIS A 177 17.79 0.67 -9.42
N TYR A 178 17.16 1.77 -9.81
CA TYR A 178 16.20 1.80 -10.91
C TYR A 178 16.87 1.39 -12.24
N LYS A 179 18.02 1.99 -12.59
CA LYS A 179 18.75 1.65 -13.83
C LYS A 179 19.16 0.17 -13.86
N GLN A 180 19.58 -0.39 -12.73
CA GLN A 180 19.93 -1.81 -12.62
C GLN A 180 18.72 -2.69 -12.92
N LEU A 181 17.53 -2.35 -12.40
CA LEU A 181 16.32 -3.11 -12.66
C LEU A 181 15.87 -2.98 -14.12
N VAL A 182 15.92 -1.77 -14.70
CA VAL A 182 15.66 -1.54 -16.15
C VAL A 182 16.55 -2.41 -17.03
N ASN A 183 17.84 -2.52 -16.70
CA ASN A 183 18.77 -3.36 -17.47
C ASN A 183 18.42 -4.86 -17.45
N LEU A 184 17.64 -5.31 -16.45
CA LEU A 184 17.20 -6.70 -16.34
C LEU A 184 15.92 -7.00 -17.13
N THR A 185 15.17 -6.00 -17.56
CA THR A 185 13.90 -6.21 -18.30
C THR A 185 14.11 -7.02 -19.59
N ARG A 186 15.29 -6.90 -20.23
CA ARG A 186 15.65 -7.69 -21.42
C ARG A 186 15.59 -9.20 -21.20
N PHE A 187 15.63 -9.66 -19.95
CA PHE A 187 15.53 -11.07 -19.59
C PHE A 187 14.13 -11.49 -19.15
N SER A 188 13.20 -10.52 -18.98
CA SER A 188 11.85 -10.79 -18.48
C SER A 188 10.88 -11.37 -19.51
N ALA A 189 11.20 -11.29 -20.81
CA ALA A 189 10.30 -11.71 -21.89
C ALA A 189 9.85 -13.19 -21.81
N ARG A 190 10.57 -14.04 -21.07
CA ARG A 190 10.22 -15.44 -20.85
C ARG A 190 9.61 -15.70 -19.48
N ALA A 191 9.54 -14.70 -18.63
CA ALA A 191 8.92 -14.82 -17.31
C ALA A 191 7.40 -14.98 -17.44
N PRO A 192 6.72 -15.66 -16.50
CA PRO A 192 5.26 -15.72 -16.45
C PRO A 192 4.66 -14.31 -16.41
N ILE A 193 3.45 -14.16 -16.96
CA ILE A 193 2.80 -12.84 -17.10
C ILE A 193 2.63 -12.11 -15.76
N ASN A 194 2.31 -12.82 -14.69
CA ASN A 194 2.19 -12.24 -13.36
C ASN A 194 3.53 -11.71 -12.82
N VAL A 195 4.65 -12.34 -13.18
CA VAL A 195 6.00 -11.85 -12.83
C VAL A 195 6.34 -10.60 -13.65
N GLN A 196 5.98 -10.57 -14.94
CA GLN A 196 6.18 -9.39 -15.77
C GLN A 196 5.35 -8.21 -15.27
N THR A 197 4.07 -8.43 -14.90
CA THR A 197 3.20 -7.39 -14.32
C THR A 197 3.81 -6.83 -13.05
N TRP A 198 4.20 -7.68 -12.10
CA TRP A 198 4.84 -7.23 -10.86
C TRP A 198 6.16 -6.49 -11.11
N LEU A 199 7.02 -6.98 -12.03
CA LEU A 199 8.25 -6.27 -12.40
C LEU A 199 7.94 -4.86 -12.92
N ASN A 200 6.93 -4.71 -13.76
CA ASN A 200 6.54 -3.40 -14.32
C ASN A 200 5.95 -2.47 -13.25
N GLU A 201 5.22 -2.99 -12.26
CA GLU A 201 4.78 -2.23 -11.10
C GLU A 201 5.96 -1.68 -10.29
N VAL A 202 6.92 -2.55 -9.95
CA VAL A 202 8.11 -2.14 -9.21
C VAL A 202 8.93 -1.11 -10.01
N LEU A 203 9.08 -1.31 -11.33
CA LEU A 203 9.76 -0.35 -12.21
C LEU A 203 9.04 1.01 -12.24
N ALA A 204 7.70 1.01 -12.30
CA ALA A 204 6.93 2.25 -12.28
C ALA A 204 7.12 3.02 -10.96
N ASP A 205 7.06 2.34 -9.83
CA ASP A 205 7.31 2.95 -8.53
C ASP A 205 8.74 3.47 -8.39
N MET A 206 9.73 2.68 -8.81
CA MET A 206 11.13 3.10 -8.79
C MET A 206 11.39 4.29 -9.73
N ALA A 207 10.71 4.37 -10.88
CA ALA A 207 10.77 5.52 -11.77
C ALA A 207 10.18 6.78 -11.11
N LEU A 208 9.09 6.66 -10.35
CA LEU A 208 8.53 7.77 -9.57
C LEU A 208 9.50 8.24 -8.48
N TYR A 209 10.16 7.33 -7.75
CA TYR A 209 11.20 7.70 -6.79
C TYR A 209 12.43 8.33 -7.44
N ALA A 210 12.71 7.98 -8.71
CA ALA A 210 13.77 8.58 -9.51
C ALA A 210 13.35 9.90 -10.20
N GLU A 211 12.18 10.44 -9.88
CA GLU A 211 11.60 11.66 -10.48
C GLU A 211 11.43 11.56 -12.02
N GLN A 212 11.10 10.37 -12.53
CA GLN A 212 10.91 10.07 -13.93
C GLN A 212 9.47 9.64 -14.26
N PRO A 213 8.46 10.52 -14.10
CA PRO A 213 7.05 10.14 -14.25
C PRO A 213 6.71 9.62 -15.65
N SER A 214 7.34 10.13 -16.71
CA SER A 214 7.13 9.61 -18.07
C SER A 214 7.58 8.15 -18.23
N GLN A 215 8.67 7.75 -17.55
CA GLN A 215 9.11 6.36 -17.53
C GLN A 215 8.17 5.47 -16.71
N ALA A 216 7.65 5.99 -15.60
CA ALA A 216 6.64 5.27 -14.81
C ALA A 216 5.39 4.94 -15.65
N ILE A 217 4.90 5.89 -16.46
CA ILE A 217 3.80 5.65 -17.41
C ILE A 217 4.18 4.56 -18.40
N THR A 218 5.37 4.63 -18.99
CA THR A 218 5.83 3.62 -19.94
C THR A 218 5.81 2.22 -19.33
N HIS A 219 6.31 2.05 -18.10
CA HIS A 219 6.31 0.75 -17.44
C HIS A 219 4.88 0.25 -17.11
N CYS A 220 3.97 1.12 -16.68
CA CYS A 220 2.57 0.73 -16.48
C CYS A 220 1.93 0.27 -17.80
N GLU A 221 2.18 0.99 -18.90
CA GLU A 221 1.54 0.76 -20.20
C GLU A 221 2.15 -0.43 -21.01
N GLU A 222 3.17 -1.12 -20.47
CA GLU A 222 3.66 -2.42 -21.00
C GLU A 222 2.60 -3.54 -20.85
N THR A 223 1.59 -3.35 -20.01
CA THR A 223 0.48 -4.29 -19.82
C THR A 223 -0.86 -3.64 -20.18
N ASP A 224 -1.86 -4.46 -20.54
CA ASP A 224 -3.20 -3.95 -20.86
C ASP A 224 -3.87 -3.40 -19.58
N PHE A 225 -4.25 -2.12 -19.61
CA PHE A 225 -4.86 -1.40 -18.49
C PHE A 225 -6.16 -2.05 -17.96
N LYS A 226 -6.83 -2.89 -18.74
CA LYS A 226 -8.01 -3.67 -18.29
C LYS A 226 -7.68 -4.68 -17.20
N ASN A 227 -6.43 -5.07 -17.12
CA ASN A 227 -5.91 -6.03 -16.16
C ASN A 227 -5.07 -5.38 -15.06
N TRP A 228 -4.98 -4.05 -15.03
CA TRP A 228 -4.18 -3.37 -14.02
C TRP A 228 -4.75 -3.55 -12.63
N PRO A 229 -3.93 -3.93 -11.66
CA PRO A 229 -4.31 -3.87 -10.26
C PRO A 229 -4.37 -2.41 -9.77
N VAL A 230 -4.96 -2.21 -8.61
CA VAL A 230 -5.06 -0.88 -7.95
C VAL A 230 -3.70 -0.20 -7.83
N SER A 231 -2.64 -0.96 -7.53
CA SER A 231 -1.25 -0.45 -7.42
C SER A 231 -0.76 0.17 -8.73
N THR A 232 -0.93 -0.52 -9.87
CA THR A 232 -0.55 0.02 -11.17
C THR A 232 -1.35 1.26 -11.54
N TRP A 233 -2.68 1.26 -11.30
CA TRP A 233 -3.52 2.45 -11.48
C TRP A 233 -3.04 3.63 -10.62
N ALA A 234 -2.65 3.37 -9.36
CA ALA A 234 -2.15 4.39 -8.46
C ALA A 234 -0.84 5.00 -8.97
N SER A 235 0.15 4.18 -9.35
CA SER A 235 1.45 4.64 -9.86
C SER A 235 1.32 5.38 -11.18
N TRP A 236 0.49 4.88 -12.10
CA TRP A 236 0.18 5.56 -13.36
C TRP A 236 -0.51 6.91 -13.13
N SER A 237 -1.52 6.94 -12.26
CA SER A 237 -2.25 8.18 -11.94
C SER A 237 -1.35 9.22 -11.25
N LYS A 238 -0.50 8.78 -10.33
CA LYS A 238 0.51 9.63 -9.69
C LYS A 238 1.46 10.26 -10.71
N ALA A 239 1.92 9.46 -11.69
CA ALA A 239 2.76 9.94 -12.78
C ALA A 239 2.03 10.94 -13.67
N LYS A 240 0.77 10.66 -14.05
CA LYS A 240 -0.08 11.54 -14.86
C LYS A 240 -0.36 12.88 -14.15
N ILE A 241 -0.65 12.86 -12.85
CA ILE A 241 -0.82 14.10 -12.05
C ILE A 241 0.49 14.91 -12.06
N ALA A 242 1.65 14.27 -11.88
CA ALA A 242 2.93 14.96 -11.89
C ALA A 242 3.24 15.67 -13.23
N LEU A 243 2.73 15.13 -14.34
CA LEU A 243 2.89 15.71 -15.69
C LEU A 243 1.77 16.72 -16.07
N GLY A 244 0.76 16.91 -15.24
CA GLY A 244 -0.37 17.79 -15.58
C GLY A 244 -1.41 17.15 -16.51
N GLU A 245 -1.43 15.83 -16.62
CA GLU A 245 -2.24 15.03 -17.53
C GLU A 245 -3.48 14.41 -16.86
N GLY A 246 -4.12 15.14 -15.94
CA GLY A 246 -5.29 14.65 -15.19
C GLY A 246 -6.48 14.25 -16.06
N GLN A 247 -6.63 14.85 -17.27
CA GLN A 247 -7.69 14.47 -18.19
C GLN A 247 -7.63 12.99 -18.60
N ASP A 248 -6.43 12.43 -18.72
CA ASP A 248 -6.25 11.02 -19.08
C ASP A 248 -6.78 10.09 -17.97
N ILE A 249 -6.56 10.49 -16.71
CA ILE A 249 -7.09 9.75 -15.55
C ILE A 249 -8.62 9.75 -15.57
N LEU A 250 -9.23 10.92 -15.75
CA LEU A 250 -10.68 11.03 -15.83
C LEU A 250 -11.25 10.19 -16.97
N THR A 251 -10.59 10.17 -18.12
CA THR A 251 -11.05 9.44 -19.30
C THR A 251 -10.94 7.92 -19.12
N ARG A 252 -9.82 7.43 -18.56
CA ARG A 252 -9.56 5.99 -18.47
C ARG A 252 -10.10 5.34 -17.20
N LEU A 253 -9.98 6.00 -16.03
CA LEU A 253 -10.35 5.40 -14.74
C LEU A 253 -11.82 5.59 -14.38
N SER A 254 -12.46 6.77 -14.72
CA SER A 254 -13.85 7.03 -14.35
C SER A 254 -14.83 5.92 -14.77
N PRO A 255 -14.76 5.36 -16.00
CA PRO A 255 -15.71 4.32 -16.43
C PRO A 255 -15.66 3.05 -15.56
N TYR A 256 -14.50 2.73 -14.96
CA TYR A 256 -14.37 1.57 -14.08
C TYR A 256 -15.00 1.81 -12.71
N ILE A 257 -14.90 3.05 -12.22
CA ILE A 257 -15.27 3.39 -10.83
C ILE A 257 -16.70 3.91 -10.72
N GLU A 258 -17.26 4.42 -11.80
CA GLU A 258 -18.55 5.15 -11.79
C GLU A 258 -19.71 4.35 -11.22
N ASN A 259 -19.76 3.05 -11.49
CA ASN A 259 -20.85 2.15 -11.11
C ASN A 259 -20.54 1.29 -9.89
N ILE A 260 -19.37 1.49 -9.23
CA ILE A 260 -18.99 0.74 -8.04
C ILE A 260 -19.63 1.39 -6.81
N ALA A 261 -20.34 0.59 -6.01
CA ALA A 261 -21.02 1.07 -4.82
C ALA A 261 -20.04 1.58 -3.75
N VAL A 262 -18.92 0.88 -3.57
CA VAL A 262 -17.85 1.23 -2.63
C VAL A 262 -16.51 1.19 -3.36
N PRO A 263 -16.15 2.26 -4.08
CA PRO A 263 -14.87 2.34 -4.77
C PRO A 263 -13.69 2.33 -3.81
N ASN A 264 -12.54 1.83 -4.28
CA ASN A 264 -11.29 1.92 -3.57
C ASN A 264 -10.88 3.39 -3.33
N ASP A 265 -10.35 3.70 -2.15
CA ASP A 265 -10.05 5.07 -1.73
C ASP A 265 -8.93 5.70 -2.58
N SER A 266 -7.90 4.95 -2.94
CA SER A 266 -6.83 5.45 -3.83
C SER A 266 -7.39 5.85 -5.19
N MET A 267 -8.33 5.07 -5.75
CA MET A 267 -8.95 5.38 -7.03
C MET A 267 -9.81 6.64 -6.95
N LEU A 268 -10.58 6.81 -5.86
CA LEU A 268 -11.34 8.04 -5.62
C LEU A 268 -10.43 9.25 -5.48
N LEU A 269 -9.33 9.10 -4.74
CA LEU A 269 -8.35 10.18 -4.53
C LEU A 269 -7.76 10.64 -5.86
N TYR A 270 -7.27 9.72 -6.71
CA TYR A 270 -6.65 10.11 -7.97
C TYR A 270 -7.66 10.70 -8.97
N LEU A 271 -8.90 10.25 -8.98
CA LEU A 271 -9.97 10.91 -9.76
C LEU A 271 -10.25 12.33 -9.24
N ALA A 272 -10.27 12.53 -7.93
CA ALA A 272 -10.49 13.86 -7.34
C ALA A 272 -9.30 14.80 -7.61
N LEU A 273 -8.07 14.34 -7.52
CA LEU A 273 -6.87 15.12 -7.86
C LEU A 273 -6.84 15.49 -9.35
N ALA A 274 -7.21 14.55 -10.22
CA ALA A 274 -7.31 14.77 -11.65
C ALA A 274 -8.40 15.82 -11.97
N GLU A 275 -9.56 15.71 -11.33
CA GLU A 275 -10.66 16.67 -11.49
C GLU A 275 -10.27 18.07 -11.03
N GLN A 276 -9.56 18.21 -9.90
CA GLN A 276 -9.00 19.48 -9.43
C GLN A 276 -8.03 20.08 -10.46
N GLN A 277 -7.15 19.24 -11.02
CA GLN A 277 -6.17 19.70 -12.01
C GLN A 277 -6.82 20.19 -13.31
N VAL A 278 -7.86 19.50 -13.78
CA VAL A 278 -8.60 19.85 -15.00
C VAL A 278 -9.56 21.03 -14.75
N GLY A 279 -10.18 21.09 -13.57
CA GLY A 279 -11.02 22.23 -13.15
C GLY A 279 -12.38 22.31 -13.86
N THR A 280 -12.93 21.20 -14.36
CA THR A 280 -14.19 21.21 -15.14
C THR A 280 -15.42 20.83 -14.32
N THR A 281 -15.27 19.97 -13.32
CA THR A 281 -16.36 19.47 -12.46
C THR A 281 -15.85 19.32 -11.03
N ASP A 282 -16.71 18.87 -10.10
CA ASP A 282 -16.37 18.62 -8.70
C ASP A 282 -16.98 17.30 -8.18
N LYS A 283 -17.38 16.42 -9.10
CA LYS A 283 -18.04 15.13 -8.79
C LYS A 283 -17.16 14.22 -7.93
N TRP A 284 -15.92 14.02 -8.34
CA TRP A 284 -14.99 13.13 -7.68
C TRP A 284 -14.42 13.75 -6.41
N ILE A 285 -14.20 15.06 -6.41
CA ILE A 285 -13.81 15.82 -5.22
C ILE A 285 -14.89 15.68 -4.13
N LYS A 286 -16.16 15.81 -4.47
CA LYS A 286 -17.28 15.62 -3.53
C LYS A 286 -17.38 14.18 -3.02
N LYS A 287 -17.19 13.17 -3.89
CA LYS A 287 -17.20 11.77 -3.49
C LYS A 287 -16.04 11.45 -2.53
N MET A 288 -14.84 11.98 -2.79
CA MET A 288 -13.70 11.80 -1.90
C MET A 288 -13.92 12.50 -0.55
N ALA A 289 -14.46 13.73 -0.55
CA ALA A 289 -14.81 14.43 0.68
C ALA A 289 -15.82 13.65 1.54
N GLN A 290 -16.85 13.07 0.93
CA GLN A 290 -17.82 12.22 1.63
C GLN A 290 -17.15 10.96 2.21
N ARG A 291 -16.21 10.35 1.48
CA ARG A 291 -15.44 9.20 1.96
C ARG A 291 -14.60 9.56 3.18
N VAL A 292 -13.90 10.70 3.15
CA VAL A 292 -13.11 11.20 4.28
C VAL A 292 -13.99 11.41 5.51
N GLN A 293 -15.15 12.07 5.36
CA GLN A 293 -16.10 12.28 6.47
C GLN A 293 -16.58 10.96 7.08
N LEU A 294 -16.84 9.92 6.27
CA LEU A 294 -17.24 8.62 6.79
C LEU A 294 -16.12 7.95 7.60
N ARG A 295 -14.85 8.04 7.14
CA ARG A 295 -13.72 7.50 7.88
C ARG A 295 -13.50 8.22 9.20
N GLU A 296 -13.62 9.55 9.21
CA GLU A 296 -13.54 10.34 10.44
C GLU A 296 -14.65 9.98 11.43
N LEU A 297 -15.89 9.85 10.94
CA LEU A 297 -17.04 9.51 11.78
C LEU A 297 -16.87 8.14 12.47
N HIS A 298 -16.24 7.19 11.77
CA HIS A 298 -16.02 5.83 12.26
C HIS A 298 -14.65 5.62 12.92
N ASN A 299 -13.82 6.66 13.01
CA ASN A 299 -12.42 6.57 13.44
C ASN A 299 -11.64 5.48 12.66
N ASP A 300 -11.95 5.33 11.37
CA ASP A 300 -11.38 4.31 10.51
C ASP A 300 -10.05 4.80 9.90
N THR A 301 -8.94 4.26 10.40
CA THR A 301 -7.58 4.62 9.99
C THR A 301 -6.99 3.70 8.92
N THR A 302 -7.76 2.74 8.39
CA THR A 302 -7.26 1.74 7.43
C THR A 302 -6.66 2.38 6.17
N HIS A 303 -7.23 3.52 5.72
CA HIS A 303 -6.78 4.29 4.56
C HIS A 303 -6.32 5.70 4.94
N ALA A 304 -5.60 5.82 6.04
CA ALA A 304 -5.16 7.11 6.56
C ALA A 304 -4.23 7.88 5.59
N ALA A 305 -3.49 7.17 4.72
CA ALA A 305 -2.66 7.79 3.69
C ALA A 305 -3.48 8.59 2.68
N GLU A 306 -4.58 8.03 2.18
CA GLU A 306 -5.47 8.71 1.23
C GLU A 306 -6.18 9.90 1.87
N VAL A 307 -6.56 9.80 3.14
CA VAL A 307 -7.13 10.92 3.90
C VAL A 307 -6.10 12.03 4.11
N ALA A 308 -4.85 11.68 4.44
CA ALA A 308 -3.77 12.67 4.56
C ALA A 308 -3.51 13.40 3.23
N LEU A 309 -3.48 12.67 2.12
CA LEU A 309 -3.30 13.24 0.78
C LEU A 309 -4.49 14.14 0.38
N TYR A 310 -5.71 13.76 0.74
CA TYR A 310 -6.89 14.59 0.55
C TYR A 310 -6.74 15.94 1.27
N TYR A 311 -6.38 15.93 2.55
CA TYR A 311 -6.18 17.16 3.32
C TYR A 311 -4.99 17.99 2.83
N LEU A 312 -3.97 17.33 2.30
CA LEU A 312 -2.77 18.00 1.80
C LEU A 312 -3.02 18.72 0.47
N HIS A 313 -3.76 18.09 -0.43
CA HIS A 313 -3.84 18.56 -1.82
C HIS A 313 -5.21 19.06 -2.26
N LEU A 314 -6.31 18.55 -1.68
CA LEU A 314 -7.69 18.92 -2.09
C LEU A 314 -8.33 19.92 -1.13
N ALA A 315 -8.25 19.65 0.17
CA ALA A 315 -8.82 20.51 1.20
C ALA A 315 -7.86 21.62 1.68
N GLU A 316 -6.57 21.51 1.37
CA GLU A 316 -5.52 22.46 1.77
C GLU A 316 -5.50 22.74 3.29
N GLN A 317 -5.64 21.67 4.09
CA GLN A 317 -5.64 21.69 5.56
C GLN A 317 -4.42 20.93 6.11
N PRO A 318 -3.22 21.54 6.16
CA PRO A 318 -1.98 20.84 6.51
C PRO A 318 -1.92 20.31 7.95
N GLU A 319 -2.65 20.88 8.88
CA GLU A 319 -2.75 20.35 10.25
C GLU A 319 -3.48 19.00 10.26
N GLN A 320 -4.61 18.91 9.55
CA GLN A 320 -5.33 17.65 9.39
C GLN A 320 -4.50 16.64 8.58
N ALA A 321 -3.84 17.09 7.52
CA ALA A 321 -2.94 16.24 6.74
C ALA A 321 -1.83 15.64 7.61
N LEU A 322 -1.22 16.44 8.52
CA LEU A 322 -0.20 15.95 9.43
C LEU A 322 -0.75 14.94 10.44
N THR A 323 -1.95 15.18 10.96
CA THR A 323 -2.63 14.26 11.88
C THR A 323 -2.82 12.89 11.21
N TRP A 324 -3.42 12.85 10.03
CA TRP A 324 -3.68 11.61 9.32
C TRP A 324 -2.40 10.92 8.78
N ALA A 325 -1.41 11.69 8.33
CA ALA A 325 -0.12 11.13 7.96
C ALA A 325 0.63 10.51 9.17
N THR A 326 0.43 11.05 10.38
CA THR A 326 0.99 10.48 11.60
C THR A 326 0.28 9.17 11.97
N LEU A 327 -1.07 9.13 11.91
CA LEU A 327 -1.84 7.91 12.10
C LEU A 327 -1.46 6.82 11.09
N ASN A 328 -1.28 7.19 9.82
CA ASN A 328 -0.79 6.25 8.81
C ASN A 328 0.58 5.67 9.20
N TRP A 329 1.51 6.53 9.66
CA TRP A 329 2.87 6.12 10.03
C TRP A 329 2.92 5.16 11.22
N GLU A 330 1.92 5.11 12.04
CA GLU A 330 1.83 4.13 13.14
C GLU A 330 1.72 2.70 12.60
N ASN A 331 1.00 2.51 11.49
CA ASN A 331 0.66 1.20 10.94
C ASN A 331 1.45 0.83 9.69
N ALA A 332 1.72 1.78 8.80
CA ALA A 332 2.43 1.58 7.53
C ALA A 332 3.65 2.49 7.44
N LYS A 333 4.83 1.92 7.15
CA LYS A 333 6.13 2.60 7.21
C LYS A 333 6.97 2.39 5.96
N SER A 334 6.33 2.24 4.82
CA SER A 334 7.02 2.19 3.53
C SER A 334 7.70 3.52 3.20
N LEU A 335 8.50 3.56 2.14
CA LEU A 335 9.08 4.80 1.64
C LEU A 335 8.02 5.84 1.29
N ASN A 336 6.90 5.42 0.68
CA ASN A 336 5.79 6.31 0.36
C ASN A 336 5.18 6.95 1.63
N ASP A 337 4.98 6.16 2.69
CA ASP A 337 4.42 6.64 3.95
C ASP A 337 5.36 7.63 4.65
N ARG A 338 6.66 7.37 4.60
CA ARG A 338 7.68 8.29 5.11
C ARG A 338 7.66 9.62 4.35
N LEU A 339 7.64 9.58 3.02
CA LEU A 339 7.59 10.78 2.18
C LEU A 339 6.31 11.58 2.42
N LEU A 340 5.17 10.91 2.58
CA LEU A 340 3.90 11.55 2.92
C LEU A 340 3.98 12.28 4.26
N LEU A 341 4.51 11.63 5.30
CA LEU A 341 4.68 12.25 6.61
C LEU A 341 5.60 13.46 6.56
N GLU A 342 6.72 13.39 5.83
CA GLU A 342 7.66 14.50 5.65
C GLU A 342 7.01 15.66 4.90
N GLN A 343 6.22 15.37 3.87
CA GLN A 343 5.49 16.37 3.10
C GLN A 343 4.44 17.08 3.97
N ALA A 344 3.65 16.33 4.75
CA ALA A 344 2.66 16.89 5.67
C ALA A 344 3.31 17.76 6.76
N LYS A 345 4.44 17.32 7.35
CA LYS A 345 5.22 18.10 8.30
C LYS A 345 5.73 19.43 7.69
N SER A 346 6.17 19.38 6.44
CA SER A 346 6.69 20.56 5.74
C SER A 346 5.56 21.57 5.45
N ALA A 347 4.43 21.09 4.97
CA ALA A 347 3.25 21.92 4.71
C ALA A 347 2.72 22.59 5.99
N ASN A 348 2.65 21.83 7.11
CA ASN A 348 2.20 22.38 8.40
C ASN A 348 3.14 23.44 8.95
N ARG A 349 4.47 23.26 8.84
CA ARG A 349 5.48 24.28 9.25
C ARG A 349 5.35 25.57 8.46
N LEU A 350 5.07 25.51 7.17
CA LEU A 350 4.92 26.70 6.33
C LEU A 350 3.73 27.58 6.75
N ILE A 351 2.65 26.99 7.29
CA ILE A 351 1.52 27.75 7.84
C ILE A 351 1.86 28.35 9.20
N ALA A 352 2.50 27.58 10.09
CA ALA A 352 2.88 28.05 11.42
C ALA A 352 3.90 29.20 11.41
N SER A 353 4.57 29.43 10.27
CA SER A 353 5.55 30.52 10.08
C SER A 353 4.97 31.79 9.45
N ARG A 354 3.69 31.79 9.09
CA ARG A 354 2.95 32.94 8.56
C ARG A 354 2.13 33.64 9.63
#